data_b07c628811183498d861e98935b9e873
#
_entry.id   b07c628811183498d861e98935b9e873
#
_cell.length_a   1.000
_cell.length_b   1.000
_cell.length_c   1.000
_cell.angle_alpha   90.00
_cell.angle_beta   90.00
_cell.angle_gamma   90.00
#
_symmetry.space_group_name_H-M   'P 1'
#
loop_
_entity.id
_entity.type
_entity.pdbx_description
1 polymer ?
#
loop_
_entity_poly.entity_id
_entity_poly.type
_entity_poly.pdbx_seq_one_letter_code
_entity_poly.pdbx_strand_id
1 'polypeptide(L)'
;MNARNTAPRYGRRGWQAEEPPHADDVQDWLAGRLPQEWFTGVEATVDREEITVIGTLADAEAVEGAAAEGRIGRFRSETRDRRIEIALEAEARYGRKVSWGVRHGDVQALFTHLAVPVMTRLRQPERQVLDTLVDAGVARSRSDALAWSVRLVGEHAEEWLDQLRTAMSEVDKVRAEGPHL
;
A
#
# COMPACT_ATOMS: atom_id res chain seq x y z
N MET A 1 -39.47 38.05 -22.32
CA MET A 1 -38.20 38.03 -21.59
C MET A 1 -38.01 36.64 -21.03
N ASN A 2 -37.23 35.80 -21.72
CA ASN A 2 -36.97 34.39 -21.27
C ASN A 2 -35.63 34.34 -20.59
N ALA A 3 -35.67 34.18 -19.25
CA ALA A 3 -34.48 33.88 -18.47
C ALA A 3 -34.11 32.40 -18.68
N ARG A 4 -33.02 32.17 -19.39
CA ARG A 4 -32.42 30.82 -19.53
C ARG A 4 -31.74 30.44 -18.22
N ASN A 5 -32.33 29.46 -17.56
CA ASN A 5 -31.76 28.79 -16.37
C ASN A 5 -30.58 27.93 -16.82
N THR A 6 -29.35 28.44 -16.66
CA THR A 6 -28.12 27.67 -16.86
C THR A 6 -27.75 26.97 -15.57
N ALA A 7 -28.21 25.72 -15.44
CA ALA A 7 -27.71 24.83 -14.40
C ALA A 7 -26.19 24.59 -14.59
N PRO A 8 -25.39 24.61 -13.53
CA PRO A 8 -23.96 24.33 -13.62
C PRO A 8 -23.75 22.88 -14.07
N ARG A 9 -23.06 22.71 -15.22
CA ARG A 9 -22.55 21.40 -15.63
C ARG A 9 -21.49 20.98 -14.62
N TYR A 10 -21.84 20.08 -13.73
CA TYR A 10 -20.86 19.29 -12.97
C TYR A 10 -20.03 18.47 -13.96
N GLY A 11 -18.86 19.00 -14.29
CA GLY A 11 -17.90 18.37 -15.16
C GLY A 11 -17.44 17.05 -14.57
N ARG A 12 -17.33 16.04 -15.43
CA ARG A 12 -16.66 14.76 -15.18
C ARG A 12 -15.13 14.99 -14.99
N ARG A 13 -14.74 15.70 -13.96
CA ARG A 13 -13.35 15.77 -13.47
C ARG A 13 -13.31 15.08 -12.13
N GLY A 14 -13.25 13.74 -12.11
CA GLY A 14 -13.36 13.07 -10.83
C GLY A 14 -12.59 11.78 -10.67
N TRP A 15 -11.83 11.31 -11.66
CA TRP A 15 -11.17 10.00 -11.55
C TRP A 15 -9.78 9.90 -12.21
N GLN A 16 -9.27 11.00 -12.72
CA GLN A 16 -7.87 11.12 -13.07
C GLN A 16 -7.21 11.98 -11.99
N ALA A 17 -6.96 11.38 -10.81
CA ALA A 17 -5.88 11.86 -9.98
C ALA A 17 -4.63 11.85 -10.87
N GLU A 18 -3.88 12.95 -10.89
CA GLU A 18 -2.58 12.97 -11.56
C GLU A 18 -1.83 11.71 -11.15
N GLU A 19 -1.32 10.98 -12.14
CA GLU A 19 -0.56 9.77 -11.88
C GLU A 19 0.64 10.17 -11.02
N PRO A 20 0.84 9.55 -9.85
CA PRO A 20 1.93 9.96 -8.99
C PRO A 20 3.28 9.73 -9.69
N PRO A 21 4.34 10.46 -9.35
CA PRO A 21 5.66 10.29 -9.95
C PRO A 21 6.09 8.82 -9.99
N HIS A 22 6.88 8.45 -11.00
CA HIS A 22 7.47 7.12 -11.06
C HIS A 22 8.27 6.83 -9.77
N ALA A 23 8.21 5.59 -9.30
CA ALA A 23 8.85 5.16 -8.06
C ALA A 23 9.76 3.93 -8.28
N ASP A 24 10.23 3.75 -9.52
CA ASP A 24 11.07 2.60 -9.91
C ASP A 24 12.42 2.61 -9.20
N ASP A 25 12.91 3.79 -8.80
CA ASP A 25 14.18 3.99 -8.08
C ASP A 25 14.00 4.01 -6.54
N VAL A 26 12.83 3.74 -6.02
CA VAL A 26 12.55 3.86 -4.57
C VAL A 26 13.46 2.96 -3.72
N GLN A 27 13.76 1.76 -4.21
CA GLN A 27 14.63 0.81 -3.52
C GLN A 27 16.06 1.34 -3.41
N ASP A 28 16.60 1.88 -4.50
CA ASP A 28 17.95 2.46 -4.56
C ASP A 28 18.04 3.73 -3.73
N TRP A 29 17.00 4.57 -3.79
CA TRP A 29 16.93 5.78 -2.98
C TRP A 29 16.91 5.45 -1.48
N LEU A 30 16.12 4.47 -1.05
CA LEU A 30 16.09 4.01 0.33
C LEU A 30 17.44 3.45 0.76
N ALA A 31 18.08 2.64 -0.07
CA ALA A 31 19.42 2.10 0.22
C ALA A 31 20.46 3.20 0.47
N GLY A 32 20.39 4.31 -0.27
CA GLY A 32 21.26 5.48 -0.07
C GLY A 32 20.87 6.39 1.08
N ARG A 33 19.59 6.40 1.47
CA ARG A 33 19.05 7.36 2.44
C ARG A 33 18.94 6.83 3.86
N LEU A 34 18.74 5.52 4.01
CA LEU A 34 18.58 4.89 5.32
C LEU A 34 19.91 4.81 6.07
N PRO A 35 19.90 5.00 7.40
CA PRO A 35 21.07 4.72 8.22
C PRO A 35 21.48 3.25 8.10
N GLN A 36 22.78 3.00 7.83
CA GLN A 36 23.30 1.65 7.58
C GLN A 36 23.16 0.73 8.79
N GLU A 37 23.18 1.31 9.98
CA GLU A 37 23.04 0.58 11.25
C GLU A 37 21.63 0.07 11.55
N TRP A 38 20.62 0.48 10.78
CA TRP A 38 19.24 0.08 11.06
C TRP A 38 18.91 -1.31 10.57
N PHE A 39 19.34 -1.63 9.35
CA PHE A 39 18.87 -2.80 8.64
C PHE A 39 19.99 -3.55 7.92
N THR A 40 19.88 -4.87 7.90
CA THR A 40 20.68 -5.74 7.03
C THR A 40 20.10 -5.88 5.63
N GLY A 41 18.80 -5.62 5.49
CA GLY A 41 18.08 -5.64 4.23
C GLY A 41 16.81 -4.80 4.33
N VAL A 42 16.37 -4.25 3.19
CA VAL A 42 15.15 -3.43 3.08
C VAL A 42 14.35 -3.89 1.88
N GLU A 43 13.06 -4.09 2.07
CA GLU A 43 12.08 -4.39 1.03
C GLU A 43 11.12 -3.20 0.93
N ALA A 44 10.87 -2.71 -0.28
CA ALA A 44 9.89 -1.66 -0.53
C ALA A 44 8.81 -2.17 -1.48
N THR A 45 7.55 -2.10 -1.04
CA THR A 45 6.38 -2.35 -1.88
C THR A 45 5.70 -1.03 -2.19
N VAL A 46 5.41 -0.78 -3.46
CA VAL A 46 4.84 0.48 -3.93
C VAL A 46 3.50 0.23 -4.61
N ASP A 47 2.48 0.98 -4.22
CA ASP A 47 1.23 1.11 -4.95
C ASP A 47 0.96 2.58 -5.33
N ARG A 48 -0.28 2.93 -5.67
CA ARG A 48 -0.64 4.30 -6.07
C ARG A 48 -0.61 5.30 -4.94
N GLU A 49 -0.85 4.88 -3.71
CA GLU A 49 -1.07 5.71 -2.52
C GLU A 49 0.09 5.61 -1.53
N GLU A 50 0.79 4.46 -1.51
CA GLU A 50 1.69 4.11 -0.41
C GLU A 50 2.99 3.47 -0.89
N ILE A 51 4.06 3.76 -0.14
CA ILE A 51 5.32 3.02 -0.14
C ILE A 51 5.43 2.33 1.21
N THR A 52 5.32 1.01 1.24
CA THR A 52 5.53 0.23 2.46
C THR A 52 6.97 -0.23 2.53
N VAL A 53 7.70 0.21 3.55
CA VAL A 53 9.11 -0.12 3.77
C VAL A 53 9.22 -1.12 4.93
N ILE A 54 9.77 -2.30 4.66
CA ILE A 54 10.02 -3.33 5.67
C ILE A 54 11.53 -3.58 5.74
N GLY A 55 12.14 -3.23 6.88
CA GLY A 55 13.56 -3.43 7.13
C GLY A 55 13.82 -4.63 8.05
N THR A 56 14.80 -5.45 7.72
CA THR A 56 15.31 -6.50 8.63
C THR A 56 16.33 -5.88 9.57
N LEU A 57 16.06 -5.92 10.89
CA LEU A 57 16.91 -5.28 11.89
C LEU A 57 18.34 -5.85 11.89
N ALA A 58 19.32 -4.95 12.03
CA ALA A 58 20.75 -5.25 11.98
C ALA A 58 21.27 -5.70 13.35
N ASP A 59 20.70 -6.74 13.94
CA ASP A 59 21.17 -7.29 15.20
C ASP A 59 21.91 -8.61 14.96
N ALA A 60 23.03 -8.79 15.67
CA ALA A 60 23.91 -9.95 15.50
C ALA A 60 23.30 -11.27 16.01
N GLU A 61 22.29 -11.21 16.88
CA GLU A 61 21.61 -12.38 17.42
C GLU A 61 20.13 -12.36 17.05
N ALA A 62 19.67 -13.42 16.41
CA ALA A 62 18.25 -13.64 16.19
C ALA A 62 17.58 -13.92 17.55
N VAL A 63 16.72 -13.01 17.97
CA VAL A 63 15.92 -13.14 19.20
C VAL A 63 14.49 -13.47 18.78
N GLU A 64 13.86 -14.42 19.44
CA GLU A 64 12.52 -14.90 19.12
C GLU A 64 11.48 -14.43 20.15
N GLY A 65 10.21 -14.51 19.76
CA GLY A 65 9.07 -14.26 20.64
C GLY A 65 9.07 -12.87 21.29
N ALA A 66 8.79 -12.81 22.58
CA ALA A 66 8.64 -11.55 23.33
C ALA A 66 9.90 -10.67 23.31
N ALA A 67 11.09 -11.26 23.21
CA ALA A 67 12.33 -10.51 23.12
C ALA A 67 12.45 -9.80 21.74
N ALA A 68 12.05 -10.46 20.67
CA ALA A 68 11.96 -9.85 19.34
C ALA A 68 10.94 -8.71 19.31
N GLU A 69 9.76 -8.89 19.90
CA GLU A 69 8.74 -7.83 20.03
C GLU A 69 9.29 -6.62 20.82
N GLY A 70 9.97 -6.86 21.92
CA GLY A 70 10.62 -5.81 22.73
C GLY A 70 11.68 -5.04 21.94
N ARG A 71 12.48 -5.74 21.13
CA ARG A 71 13.49 -5.12 20.28
C ARG A 71 12.86 -4.25 19.18
N ILE A 72 11.81 -4.77 18.55
CA ILE A 72 11.02 -4.04 17.56
C ILE A 72 10.39 -2.77 18.20
N GLY A 73 9.81 -2.91 19.38
CA GLY A 73 9.23 -1.80 20.12
C GLY A 73 10.25 -0.70 20.46
N ARG A 74 11.45 -1.08 20.86
CA ARG A 74 12.56 -0.16 21.09
C ARG A 74 12.97 0.55 19.82
N PHE A 75 13.22 -0.17 18.73
CA PHE A 75 13.53 0.43 17.42
C PHE A 75 12.45 1.43 16.99
N ARG A 76 11.17 1.06 17.13
CA ARG A 76 10.04 1.93 16.79
C ARG A 76 10.07 3.26 17.53
N SER A 77 10.40 3.24 18.84
CA SER A 77 10.44 4.45 19.66
C SER A 77 11.68 5.30 19.41
N GLU A 78 12.85 4.68 19.36
CA GLU A 78 14.13 5.37 19.22
C GLU A 78 14.32 6.03 17.86
N THR A 79 13.78 5.43 16.79
CA THR A 79 13.96 5.91 15.42
C THR A 79 12.80 6.76 14.90
N ARG A 80 11.77 7.02 15.73
CA ARG A 80 10.52 7.63 15.30
C ARG A 80 10.75 8.92 14.50
N ASP A 81 11.48 9.86 15.06
CA ASP A 81 11.63 11.19 14.47
C ASP A 81 12.43 11.12 13.16
N ARG A 82 13.47 10.31 13.13
CA ARG A 82 14.27 10.12 11.93
C ARG A 82 13.47 9.43 10.80
N ARG A 83 12.60 8.46 11.15
CA ARG A 83 11.72 7.83 10.17
C ARG A 83 10.68 8.82 9.62
N ILE A 84 10.20 9.76 10.42
CA ILE A 84 9.30 10.82 9.96
C ILE A 84 10.02 11.72 8.95
N GLU A 85 11.26 12.15 9.22
CA GLU A 85 12.05 12.96 8.29
C GLU A 85 12.21 12.25 6.93
N ILE A 86 12.64 10.97 6.95
CA ILE A 86 12.83 10.18 5.74
C ILE A 86 11.49 9.99 5.00
N ALA A 87 10.40 9.74 5.72
CA ALA A 87 9.07 9.62 5.13
C ALA A 87 8.65 10.91 4.41
N LEU A 88 8.87 12.08 5.02
CA LEU A 88 8.55 13.37 4.40
C LEU A 88 9.37 13.64 3.13
N GLU A 89 10.65 13.27 3.14
CA GLU A 89 11.50 13.37 1.95
C GLU A 89 11.00 12.44 0.82
N ALA A 90 10.67 11.19 1.16
CA ALA A 90 10.13 10.24 0.20
C ALA A 90 8.74 10.68 -0.33
N GLU A 91 7.85 11.17 0.55
CA GLU A 91 6.55 11.72 0.16
C GLU A 91 6.71 12.90 -0.80
N ALA A 92 7.64 13.80 -0.54
CA ALA A 92 7.91 14.93 -1.43
C ALA A 92 8.45 14.48 -2.81
N ARG A 93 9.24 13.40 -2.86
CA ARG A 93 9.83 12.87 -4.07
C ARG A 93 8.84 12.04 -4.90
N TYR A 94 8.10 11.16 -4.25
CA TYR A 94 7.30 10.12 -4.91
C TYR A 94 5.78 10.39 -4.89
N GLY A 95 5.34 11.41 -4.15
CA GLY A 95 3.90 11.74 -4.06
C GLY A 95 3.06 10.68 -3.37
N ARG A 96 3.66 9.78 -2.58
CA ARG A 96 3.00 8.66 -1.88
C ARG A 96 3.30 8.71 -0.39
N LYS A 97 2.37 8.22 0.41
CA LYS A 97 2.59 8.05 1.85
C LYS A 97 3.60 6.95 2.12
N VAL A 98 4.35 7.06 3.22
CA VAL A 98 5.33 6.05 3.60
C VAL A 98 4.90 5.35 4.89
N SER A 99 4.73 4.04 4.82
CA SER A 99 4.51 3.16 5.96
C SER A 99 5.76 2.37 6.29
N TRP A 100 5.99 2.20 7.59
CA TRP A 100 7.16 1.52 8.10
C TRP A 100 6.81 0.22 8.77
N GLY A 101 7.60 -0.79 8.50
CA GLY A 101 7.60 -2.05 9.24
C GLY A 101 9.03 -2.55 9.44
N VAL A 102 9.16 -3.51 10.33
CA VAL A 102 10.43 -4.21 10.57
C VAL A 102 10.20 -5.70 10.75
N ARG A 103 11.22 -6.46 10.41
CA ARG A 103 11.35 -7.90 10.65
C ARG A 103 12.53 -8.14 11.58
N HIS A 104 12.33 -9.00 12.58
CA HIS A 104 13.37 -9.46 13.47
C HIS A 104 13.10 -10.92 13.86
N GLY A 105 13.97 -11.83 13.44
CA GLY A 105 13.71 -13.27 13.55
C GLY A 105 12.44 -13.66 12.78
N ASP A 106 11.54 -14.33 13.46
CA ASP A 106 10.22 -14.76 12.96
C ASP A 106 9.11 -13.70 13.10
N VAL A 107 9.40 -12.58 13.78
CA VAL A 107 8.43 -11.52 14.06
C VAL A 107 8.53 -10.41 13.02
N GLN A 108 7.41 -10.08 12.41
CA GLN A 108 7.26 -8.89 11.56
C GLN A 108 6.17 -7.96 12.11
N ALA A 109 6.47 -6.68 12.20
CA ALA A 109 5.51 -5.68 12.66
C ALA A 109 5.48 -4.47 11.74
N LEU A 110 4.28 -4.08 11.31
CA LEU A 110 4.01 -2.80 10.67
C LEU A 110 3.70 -1.75 11.74
N PHE A 111 4.30 -0.56 11.61
CA PHE A 111 4.11 0.54 12.55
C PHE A 111 2.97 1.46 12.14
N THR A 112 2.67 1.49 10.86
CA THR A 112 1.65 2.34 10.24
C THR A 112 0.82 1.49 9.30
N HIS A 113 -0.49 1.71 9.31
CA HIS A 113 -1.44 1.10 8.39
C HIS A 113 -2.18 2.22 7.67
N LEU A 114 -1.89 2.42 6.40
CA LEU A 114 -2.66 3.34 5.59
C LEU A 114 -3.97 2.65 5.18
N ALA A 115 -5.09 3.31 5.43
CA ALA A 115 -6.39 2.88 4.92
C ALA A 115 -6.90 3.94 3.94
N VAL A 116 -7.08 3.56 2.70
CA VAL A 116 -7.58 4.43 1.63
C VAL A 116 -9.02 4.06 1.32
N PRO A 117 -9.96 5.02 1.28
CA PRO A 117 -11.35 4.71 0.96
C PRO A 117 -11.50 4.29 -0.50
N VAL A 118 -12.11 3.13 -0.72
CA VAL A 118 -12.52 2.65 -2.03
C VAL A 118 -14.04 2.70 -2.12
N MET A 119 -14.57 3.48 -3.05
CA MET A 119 -16.01 3.63 -3.23
C MET A 119 -16.50 2.73 -4.37
N THR A 120 -17.49 1.89 -4.07
CA THR A 120 -18.11 1.00 -5.05
C THR A 120 -19.63 1.03 -4.98
N ARG A 121 -20.29 0.60 -6.07
CA ARG A 121 -21.74 0.41 -6.15
C ARG A 121 -22.01 -1.05 -6.45
N LEU A 122 -22.62 -1.74 -5.50
CA LEU A 122 -22.97 -3.15 -5.61
C LEU A 122 -24.44 -3.33 -5.99
N ARG A 123 -24.74 -4.33 -6.78
CA ARG A 123 -26.10 -4.78 -7.10
C ARG A 123 -26.64 -5.65 -5.97
N GLN A 124 -27.90 -6.03 -6.06
CA GLN A 124 -28.58 -6.79 -5.00
C GLN A 124 -27.87 -8.13 -4.66
N PRO A 125 -27.45 -8.96 -5.64
CA PRO A 125 -26.79 -10.22 -5.31
C PRO A 125 -25.51 -10.04 -4.49
N GLU A 126 -24.65 -9.09 -4.86
CA GLU A 126 -23.40 -8.81 -4.13
C GLU A 126 -23.70 -8.28 -2.72
N ARG A 127 -24.72 -7.42 -2.59
CA ARG A 127 -25.12 -6.93 -1.26
C ARG A 127 -25.64 -8.05 -0.34
N GLN A 128 -26.39 -9.02 -0.90
CA GLN A 128 -26.86 -10.17 -0.13
C GLN A 128 -25.71 -11.04 0.40
N VAL A 129 -24.62 -11.19 -0.37
CA VAL A 129 -23.41 -11.87 0.12
C VAL A 129 -22.84 -11.14 1.33
N LEU A 130 -22.69 -9.81 1.24
CA LEU A 130 -22.17 -9.03 2.36
C LEU A 130 -23.09 -9.09 3.59
N ASP A 131 -24.41 -9.04 3.39
CA ASP A 131 -25.38 -9.14 4.47
C ASP A 131 -25.29 -10.52 5.16
N THR A 132 -25.17 -11.61 4.38
CA THR A 132 -24.96 -12.94 4.93
C THR A 132 -23.69 -13.04 5.79
N LEU A 133 -22.58 -12.43 5.35
CA LEU A 133 -21.32 -12.41 6.11
C LEU A 133 -21.46 -11.62 7.43
N VAL A 134 -22.21 -10.53 7.41
CA VAL A 134 -22.49 -9.74 8.62
C VAL A 134 -23.41 -10.51 9.56
N ASP A 135 -24.51 -11.07 9.05
CA ASP A 135 -25.51 -11.81 9.85
C ASP A 135 -24.90 -13.07 10.46
N ALA A 136 -23.95 -13.71 9.75
CA ALA A 136 -23.20 -14.86 10.25
C ALA A 136 -22.08 -14.49 11.26
N GLY A 137 -21.84 -13.21 11.53
CA GLY A 137 -20.80 -12.74 12.45
C GLY A 137 -19.37 -12.83 11.91
N VAL A 138 -19.18 -13.10 10.62
CA VAL A 138 -17.87 -13.12 9.95
C VAL A 138 -17.29 -11.71 9.82
N ALA A 139 -18.15 -10.72 9.64
CA ALA A 139 -17.79 -9.32 9.51
C ALA A 139 -18.70 -8.43 10.37
N ARG A 140 -18.18 -7.28 10.82
CA ARG A 140 -18.91 -6.33 11.67
C ARG A 140 -19.80 -5.36 10.89
N SER A 141 -19.54 -5.22 9.59
CA SER A 141 -20.26 -4.31 8.69
C SER A 141 -20.08 -4.74 7.23
N ARG A 142 -20.92 -4.20 6.32
CA ARG A 142 -20.76 -4.43 4.88
C ARG A 142 -19.37 -4.03 4.35
N SER A 143 -18.79 -2.94 4.85
CA SER A 143 -17.43 -2.51 4.47
C SER A 143 -16.38 -3.51 4.93
N ASP A 144 -16.53 -4.04 6.15
CA ASP A 144 -15.64 -5.06 6.69
C ASP A 144 -15.79 -6.40 5.92
N ALA A 145 -17.03 -6.79 5.58
CA ALA A 145 -17.32 -7.95 4.74
C ALA A 145 -16.68 -7.82 3.35
N LEU A 146 -16.75 -6.63 2.73
CA LEU A 146 -16.11 -6.39 1.44
C LEU A 146 -14.58 -6.50 1.54
N ALA A 147 -13.97 -5.88 2.54
CA ALA A 147 -12.54 -5.98 2.78
C ALA A 147 -12.10 -7.43 3.06
N TRP A 148 -12.90 -8.19 3.82
CA TRP A 148 -12.68 -9.62 4.03
C TRP A 148 -12.74 -10.41 2.73
N SER A 149 -13.73 -10.15 1.87
CA SER A 149 -13.86 -10.81 0.57
C SER A 149 -12.68 -10.51 -0.35
N VAL A 150 -12.15 -9.29 -0.34
CA VAL A 150 -10.96 -8.92 -1.12
C VAL A 150 -9.72 -9.66 -0.62
N ARG A 151 -9.53 -9.79 0.70
CA ARG A 151 -8.43 -10.60 1.27
C ARG A 151 -8.54 -12.06 0.87
N LEU A 152 -9.75 -12.64 0.95
CA LEU A 152 -9.99 -14.02 0.54
C LEU A 152 -9.65 -14.27 -0.93
N VAL A 153 -9.99 -13.32 -1.82
CA VAL A 153 -9.59 -13.39 -3.23
C VAL A 153 -8.07 -13.31 -3.37
N GLY A 154 -7.40 -12.42 -2.62
CA GLY A 154 -5.94 -12.31 -2.62
C GLY A 154 -5.27 -13.64 -2.25
N GLU A 155 -5.74 -14.30 -1.19
CA GLU A 155 -5.20 -15.56 -0.70
C GLU A 155 -5.42 -16.75 -1.68
N HIS A 156 -6.55 -16.76 -2.41
CA HIS A 156 -6.93 -17.87 -3.30
C HIS A 156 -6.59 -17.63 -4.77
N ALA A 157 -6.25 -16.42 -5.16
CA ALA A 157 -5.94 -16.06 -6.54
C ALA A 157 -4.53 -15.44 -6.70
N GLU A 158 -3.64 -15.66 -5.74
CA GLU A 158 -2.31 -15.06 -5.70
C GLU A 158 -1.50 -15.32 -6.97
N GLU A 159 -1.41 -16.59 -7.39
CA GLU A 159 -0.69 -16.99 -8.61
C GLU A 159 -1.24 -16.30 -9.86
N TRP A 160 -2.57 -16.25 -10.00
CA TRP A 160 -3.21 -15.58 -11.13
C TRP A 160 -3.00 -14.06 -11.10
N LEU A 161 -3.06 -13.43 -9.93
CA LEU A 161 -2.80 -12.00 -9.75
C LEU A 161 -1.34 -11.65 -10.09
N ASP A 162 -0.39 -12.51 -9.75
CA ASP A 162 1.02 -12.32 -10.09
C ASP A 162 1.28 -12.48 -11.59
N GLN A 163 0.62 -13.42 -12.25
CA GLN A 163 0.64 -13.54 -13.71
C GLN A 163 0.09 -12.28 -14.39
N LEU A 164 -1.00 -11.70 -13.87
CA LEU A 164 -1.55 -10.44 -14.37
C LEU A 164 -0.57 -9.27 -14.20
N ARG A 165 0.06 -9.13 -13.02
CA ARG A 165 1.06 -8.09 -12.76
C ARG A 165 2.25 -8.20 -13.72
N THR A 166 2.73 -9.41 -13.94
CA THR A 166 3.81 -9.68 -14.89
C THR A 166 3.41 -9.30 -16.32
N ALA A 167 2.23 -9.71 -16.77
CA ALA A 167 1.72 -9.36 -18.09
C ALA A 167 1.55 -7.84 -18.27
N MET A 168 1.08 -7.13 -17.25
CA MET A 168 0.94 -5.67 -17.28
C MET A 168 2.31 -4.98 -17.38
N SER A 169 3.32 -5.47 -16.65
CA SER A 169 4.69 -4.95 -16.76
C SER A 169 5.25 -5.07 -18.19
N GLU A 170 4.99 -6.16 -18.90
CA GLU A 170 5.38 -6.32 -20.29
C GLU A 170 4.64 -5.34 -21.23
N VAL A 171 3.34 -5.11 -20.99
CA VAL A 171 2.56 -4.11 -21.73
C VAL A 171 3.12 -2.70 -21.53
N ASP A 172 3.52 -2.35 -20.31
CA ASP A 172 4.08 -1.03 -20.00
C ASP A 172 5.44 -0.83 -20.66
N LYS A 173 6.29 -1.86 -20.76
CA LYS A 173 7.54 -1.83 -21.54
C LYS A 173 7.27 -1.52 -23.01
N VAL A 174 6.34 -2.24 -23.63
CA VAL A 174 5.97 -2.02 -25.04
C VAL A 174 5.39 -0.62 -25.27
N ARG A 175 4.63 -0.09 -24.32
CA ARG A 175 4.14 1.30 -24.39
C ARG A 175 5.26 2.31 -24.29
N ALA A 176 6.26 2.09 -23.43
CA ALA A 176 7.39 2.98 -23.24
C ALA A 176 8.32 2.98 -24.49
N GLU A 177 8.48 1.84 -25.17
CA GLU A 177 9.27 1.73 -26.39
C GLU A 177 8.62 2.44 -27.57
N GLY A 178 7.29 2.54 -27.59
CA GLY A 178 6.54 3.18 -28.68
C GLY A 178 6.62 2.43 -30.00
N PRO A 179 5.99 2.95 -31.06
CA PRO A 179 6.11 2.35 -32.40
C PRO A 179 7.51 2.61 -32.97
N HIS A 180 8.20 1.55 -33.39
CA HIS A 180 9.41 1.66 -34.19
C HIS A 180 9.03 2.24 -35.58
N LEU A 181 9.39 3.49 -35.82
CA LEU A 181 9.24 4.18 -37.12
C LEU A 181 10.54 4.09 -37.91
#